data_405f39f79e9e5256b8cccea714a706a9
#
_entry.id   405f39f79e9e5256b8cccea714a706a9
#
_cell.length_a   1.000
_cell.length_b   1.000
_cell.length_c   1.000
_cell.angle_alpha   90.00
_cell.angle_beta   90.00
_cell.angle_gamma   90.00
#
_symmetry.space_group_name_H-M   'P 1'
#
loop_
_entity.id
_entity.type
_entity.pdbx_description
1 polymer ?
#
loop_
_entity_poly.entity_id
_entity_poly.type
_entity_poly.pdbx_seq_one_letter_code
_entity_poly.pdbx_strand_id
1 'polypeptide(L)'
;AQLQRSGAPSPVDYSKATPIDPVAAAERADEVLNFDLSGCGLFRRAPDGACGQEQVQMRSRQAATREPGAEHILEDAAAGLTSSSSPLPYLPMIQAAFGPAHDMSGVESHVGGPAAEACQAIGASAYAMGNAVAFAASPDLHTTAHEAAHVVQQREGVHLKGGVGEAGDPHEVHADAVADRVIAGQ
;
A
#
# COMPACT_ATOMS: atom_id res chain seq x y z
N ALA A 1 -26.67 29.05 19.79
CA ALA A 1 -25.45 28.25 19.73
C ALA A 1 -25.14 28.01 18.26
N GLN A 2 -24.12 28.66 17.70
CA GLN A 2 -23.65 28.44 16.33
C GLN A 2 -22.59 27.32 16.38
N LEU A 3 -22.88 26.23 15.70
CA LEU A 3 -21.90 25.16 15.43
C LEU A 3 -20.91 25.67 14.34
N GLN A 4 -19.67 25.92 14.73
CA GLN A 4 -18.57 26.15 13.78
C GLN A 4 -18.31 24.82 13.04
N ARG A 5 -18.52 24.84 11.73
CA ARG A 5 -18.09 23.76 10.84
C ARG A 5 -16.56 23.82 10.74
N SER A 6 -15.89 22.80 11.23
CA SER A 6 -14.46 22.56 11.01
C SER A 6 -14.25 22.44 9.51
N GLY A 7 -13.49 23.37 8.92
CA GLY A 7 -13.15 23.37 7.52
C GLY A 7 -12.30 22.12 7.20
N ALA A 8 -12.62 21.46 6.09
CA ALA A 8 -11.76 20.43 5.54
C ALA A 8 -10.37 21.05 5.22
N PRO A 9 -9.27 20.31 5.43
CA PRO A 9 -7.95 20.79 5.06
C PRO A 9 -7.94 21.11 3.56
N SER A 10 -7.38 22.27 3.21
CA SER A 10 -7.25 22.70 1.82
C SER A 10 -6.37 21.70 1.06
N PRO A 11 -6.67 21.41 -0.22
CA PRO A 11 -5.82 20.57 -1.04
C PRO A 11 -4.41 21.15 -1.10
N VAL A 12 -3.41 20.30 -0.86
CA VAL A 12 -2.00 20.70 -0.92
C VAL A 12 -1.67 21.06 -2.37
N ASP A 13 -1.18 22.27 -2.60
CA ASP A 13 -0.77 22.75 -3.91
C ASP A 13 0.61 22.17 -4.28
N TYR A 14 0.62 21.10 -5.05
CA TYR A 14 1.84 20.45 -5.54
C TYR A 14 2.52 21.17 -6.72
N SER A 15 1.98 22.28 -7.22
CA SER A 15 2.58 23.05 -8.33
C SER A 15 3.95 23.64 -8.00
N LYS A 16 4.32 23.67 -6.73
CA LYS A 16 5.61 24.15 -6.20
C LYS A 16 6.58 23.05 -5.81
N ALA A 17 6.23 21.77 -6.03
CA ALA A 17 7.17 20.67 -5.78
C ALA A 17 8.35 20.81 -6.77
N THR A 18 9.56 20.80 -6.24
CA THR A 18 10.79 20.82 -7.06
C THR A 18 10.79 19.56 -7.92
N PRO A 19 11.02 19.64 -9.24
CA PRO A 19 11.12 18.44 -10.06
C PRO A 19 12.25 17.54 -9.52
N ILE A 20 11.92 16.30 -9.22
CA ILE A 20 12.93 15.31 -8.80
C ILE A 20 13.72 14.95 -10.05
N ASP A 21 15.05 15.05 -9.98
CA ASP A 21 15.94 14.62 -11.06
C ASP A 21 15.76 13.09 -11.26
N PRO A 22 15.32 12.66 -12.46
CA PRO A 22 15.03 11.24 -12.70
C PRO A 22 16.28 10.35 -12.59
N VAL A 23 17.49 10.89 -12.78
CA VAL A 23 18.73 10.14 -12.64
C VAL A 23 19.05 9.95 -11.15
N ALA A 24 18.90 10.99 -10.34
CA ALA A 24 19.08 10.91 -8.90
C ALA A 24 17.97 10.06 -8.22
N ALA A 25 16.77 10.01 -8.80
CA ALA A 25 15.70 9.15 -8.34
C ALA A 25 15.99 7.66 -8.63
N ALA A 26 16.57 7.33 -9.78
CA ALA A 26 16.92 5.96 -10.16
C ALA A 26 18.04 5.40 -9.26
N GLU A 27 19.06 6.20 -8.93
CA GLU A 27 20.14 5.78 -8.02
C GLU A 27 19.64 5.57 -6.58
N ARG A 28 18.61 6.30 -6.16
CA ARG A 28 18.02 6.19 -4.81
C ARG A 28 16.97 5.09 -4.70
N ALA A 29 16.35 4.69 -5.80
CA ALA A 29 15.32 3.65 -5.79
C ALA A 29 15.86 2.31 -5.30
N ASP A 30 17.08 1.94 -5.71
CA ASP A 30 17.75 0.73 -5.23
C ASP A 30 18.01 0.78 -3.71
N GLU A 31 18.20 1.97 -3.14
CA GLU A 31 18.44 2.15 -1.71
C GLU A 31 17.14 2.10 -0.89
N VAL A 32 16.04 2.57 -1.45
CA VAL A 32 14.72 2.56 -0.79
C VAL A 32 14.16 1.14 -0.71
N LEU A 33 14.33 0.33 -1.76
CA LEU A 33 13.72 -1.00 -1.88
C LEU A 33 14.70 -2.14 -1.53
N ASN A 34 16.02 -1.93 -1.66
CA ASN A 34 17.07 -2.90 -1.28
C ASN A 34 17.44 -2.85 0.22
N PHE A 35 16.52 -2.46 1.08
CA PHE A 35 16.73 -2.66 2.50
C PHE A 35 16.83 -4.18 2.77
N ASP A 36 18.03 -4.60 3.13
CA ASP A 36 18.42 -6.01 3.26
C ASP A 36 17.47 -6.80 4.17
N LEU A 37 16.54 -7.53 3.58
CA LEU A 37 15.72 -8.52 4.26
C LEU A 37 16.45 -9.87 4.40
N SER A 38 17.72 -9.98 3.97
CA SER A 38 18.53 -11.22 4.05
C SER A 38 18.71 -11.72 5.49
N GLY A 39 18.54 -10.84 6.49
CA GLY A 39 18.54 -11.22 7.89
C GLY A 39 17.27 -11.95 8.35
N CYS A 40 16.16 -11.87 7.61
CA CYS A 40 14.88 -12.47 8.00
C CYS A 40 14.64 -13.89 7.46
N GLY A 41 15.56 -14.45 6.67
CA GLY A 41 15.49 -15.86 6.22
C GLY A 41 14.28 -16.23 5.35
N LEU A 42 13.55 -15.26 4.81
CA LEU A 42 12.23 -15.45 4.16
C LEU A 42 12.26 -15.41 2.64
N PHE A 43 13.40 -15.09 1.98
CA PHE A 43 13.50 -15.16 0.53
C PHE A 43 13.83 -16.58 0.06
N ARG A 44 12.83 -17.45 0.00
CA ARG A 44 12.84 -18.63 -0.87
C ARG A 44 11.91 -18.35 -2.05
N ARG A 45 12.51 -17.98 -3.18
CA ARG A 45 11.83 -18.00 -4.48
C ARG A 45 11.32 -19.44 -4.69
N ALA A 46 10.01 -19.61 -4.77
CA ALA A 46 9.43 -20.90 -5.15
C ALA A 46 9.83 -21.20 -6.61
N PRO A 47 10.34 -22.41 -6.92
CA PRO A 47 10.82 -22.75 -8.25
C PRO A 47 9.72 -23.00 -9.28
N ASP A 48 8.47 -23.04 -8.88
CA ASP A 48 7.37 -23.49 -9.72
C ASP A 48 6.33 -22.38 -9.82
N GLY A 49 6.04 -21.94 -11.04
CA GLY A 49 5.05 -20.91 -11.39
C GLY A 49 3.62 -21.23 -10.93
N ALA A 50 3.44 -21.45 -9.64
CA ALA A 50 2.14 -21.55 -9.01
C ALA A 50 1.48 -20.19 -9.04
N CYS A 51 0.39 -20.10 -9.80
CA CYS A 51 -0.56 -19.01 -9.84
C CYS A 51 -0.85 -18.53 -8.41
N GLY A 52 -0.54 -17.24 -8.14
CA GLY A 52 -0.47 -16.71 -6.79
C GLY A 52 -1.74 -16.92 -5.99
N GLN A 53 -1.58 -17.39 -4.77
CA GLN A 53 -2.64 -17.31 -3.78
C GLN A 53 -2.90 -15.83 -3.51
N GLU A 54 -4.15 -15.43 -3.62
CA GLU A 54 -4.55 -14.08 -3.25
C GLU A 54 -4.18 -13.79 -1.81
N GLN A 55 -3.54 -12.66 -1.59
CA GLN A 55 -3.07 -12.22 -0.27
C GLN A 55 -3.52 -10.79 -0.05
N VAL A 56 -3.84 -10.47 1.21
CA VAL A 56 -4.22 -9.13 1.64
C VAL A 56 -3.23 -8.64 2.68
N GLN A 57 -2.60 -7.50 2.42
CA GLN A 57 -1.79 -6.77 3.37
C GLN A 57 -2.56 -5.51 3.78
N MET A 58 -2.67 -5.28 5.08
CA MET A 58 -3.61 -4.32 5.64
C MET A 58 -2.93 -3.36 6.60
N ARG A 59 -3.25 -2.09 6.46
CA ARG A 59 -2.97 -1.10 7.50
C ARG A 59 -4.10 -1.12 8.53
N SER A 60 -3.84 -1.71 9.70
CA SER A 60 -4.82 -1.91 10.77
C SER A 60 -5.32 -0.59 11.36
N ARG A 61 -6.63 -0.50 11.60
CA ARG A 61 -7.21 0.46 12.55
C ARG A 61 -7.21 -0.16 13.94
N GLN A 62 -6.88 0.60 14.98
CA GLN A 62 -7.07 0.14 16.35
C GLN A 62 -8.54 -0.20 16.60
N ALA A 63 -8.77 -1.40 17.15
CA ALA A 63 -10.03 -1.96 17.62
C ALA A 63 -11.05 -2.43 16.57
N ALA A 64 -10.78 -3.58 15.94
CA ALA A 64 -11.84 -4.44 15.44
C ALA A 64 -12.36 -5.31 16.58
N THR A 65 -13.67 -5.25 16.87
CA THR A 65 -14.31 -6.02 17.95
C THR A 65 -14.65 -7.46 17.56
N ARG A 66 -14.21 -7.93 16.38
CA ARG A 66 -14.43 -9.29 15.87
C ARG A 66 -13.24 -9.68 14.99
N GLU A 67 -12.61 -10.80 15.32
CA GLU A 67 -11.61 -11.47 14.48
C GLU A 67 -12.34 -12.22 13.35
N PRO A 68 -12.46 -11.68 12.12
CA PRO A 68 -12.97 -12.44 11.00
C PRO A 68 -11.94 -13.53 10.66
N GLY A 69 -12.41 -14.72 10.27
CA GLY A 69 -11.53 -15.77 9.75
C GLY A 69 -10.84 -15.29 8.46
N ALA A 70 -9.62 -15.77 8.17
CA ALA A 70 -8.83 -15.34 7.01
C ALA A 70 -9.59 -15.43 5.67
N GLU A 71 -10.44 -16.45 5.50
CA GLU A 71 -11.27 -16.61 4.29
C GLU A 71 -12.25 -15.45 4.10
N HIS A 72 -12.90 -14.98 5.17
CA HIS A 72 -13.81 -13.83 5.08
C HIS A 72 -13.07 -12.52 4.81
N ILE A 73 -11.84 -12.35 5.32
CA ILE A 73 -11.02 -11.19 5.04
C ILE A 73 -10.70 -11.10 3.55
N LEU A 74 -10.34 -12.23 2.92
CA LEU A 74 -10.04 -12.27 1.48
C LEU A 74 -11.27 -11.97 0.63
N GLU A 75 -12.45 -12.52 0.99
CA GLU A 75 -13.72 -12.26 0.29
C GLU A 75 -14.12 -10.78 0.40
N ASP A 76 -14.07 -10.22 1.60
CA ASP A 76 -14.41 -8.81 1.84
C ASP A 76 -13.43 -7.88 1.11
N ALA A 77 -12.13 -8.17 1.12
CA ALA A 77 -11.13 -7.41 0.39
C ALA A 77 -11.36 -7.47 -1.13
N ALA A 78 -11.65 -8.65 -1.69
CA ALA A 78 -11.97 -8.80 -3.11
C ALA A 78 -13.23 -8.02 -3.50
N ALA A 79 -14.25 -8.01 -2.64
CA ALA A 79 -15.47 -7.23 -2.87
C ALA A 79 -15.19 -5.72 -2.95
N GLY A 80 -14.24 -5.20 -2.18
CA GLY A 80 -13.85 -3.79 -2.21
C GLY A 80 -13.19 -3.34 -3.51
N LEU A 81 -12.64 -4.27 -4.28
CA LEU A 81 -11.96 -4.00 -5.57
C LEU A 81 -12.92 -4.07 -6.77
N THR A 82 -14.21 -4.23 -6.57
CA THR A 82 -15.22 -4.34 -7.66
C THR A 82 -15.64 -2.99 -8.23
N SER A 83 -15.32 -1.87 -7.58
CA SER A 83 -15.62 -0.53 -8.08
C SER A 83 -14.69 -0.13 -9.24
N SER A 84 -15.04 0.96 -9.94
CA SER A 84 -14.15 1.53 -10.93
C SER A 84 -12.83 1.94 -10.29
N SER A 85 -11.72 1.51 -10.89
CA SER A 85 -10.38 1.87 -10.47
C SER A 85 -9.95 3.24 -11.01
N SER A 86 -8.97 3.84 -10.36
CA SER A 86 -8.27 5.04 -10.77
C SER A 86 -6.75 4.82 -10.69
N PRO A 87 -5.92 5.66 -11.32
CA PRO A 87 -4.49 5.62 -11.09
C PRO A 87 -4.14 5.79 -9.62
N LEU A 88 -3.02 5.22 -9.22
CA LEU A 88 -2.51 5.35 -7.84
C LEU A 88 -2.40 6.83 -7.43
N PRO A 89 -2.96 7.24 -6.30
CA PRO A 89 -2.75 8.60 -5.78
C PRO A 89 -1.26 8.91 -5.65
N TYR A 90 -0.85 10.14 -5.92
CA TYR A 90 0.55 10.56 -5.89
C TYR A 90 1.50 9.78 -6.81
N LEU A 91 0.98 9.11 -7.86
CA LEU A 91 1.75 8.24 -8.76
C LEU A 91 3.11 8.85 -9.20
N PRO A 92 3.22 10.11 -9.61
CA PRO A 92 4.53 10.65 -10.02
C PRO A 92 5.57 10.64 -8.90
N MET A 93 5.17 10.89 -7.67
CA MET A 93 6.06 10.87 -6.49
C MET A 93 6.43 9.44 -6.09
N ILE A 94 5.43 8.56 -6.05
CA ILE A 94 5.63 7.13 -5.78
C ILE A 94 6.54 6.52 -6.83
N GLN A 95 6.27 6.73 -8.13
CA GLN A 95 7.09 6.19 -9.21
C GLN A 95 8.53 6.71 -9.16
N ALA A 96 8.74 7.98 -8.83
CA ALA A 96 10.09 8.55 -8.69
C ALA A 96 10.87 7.89 -7.55
N ALA A 97 10.22 7.62 -6.42
CA ALA A 97 10.84 7.00 -5.26
C ALA A 97 11.11 5.50 -5.46
N PHE A 98 10.18 4.78 -6.12
CA PHE A 98 10.31 3.34 -6.38
C PHE A 98 11.18 3.04 -7.60
N GLY A 99 11.48 4.04 -8.44
CA GLY A 99 12.35 3.91 -9.60
C GLY A 99 11.77 3.11 -10.76
N PRO A 100 12.54 2.97 -11.85
CA PRO A 100 12.04 2.33 -13.08
C PRO A 100 11.93 0.80 -12.99
N ALA A 101 12.56 0.17 -12.00
CA ALA A 101 12.49 -1.27 -11.80
C ALA A 101 11.11 -1.72 -11.28
N HIS A 102 10.39 -0.83 -10.61
CA HIS A 102 9.07 -1.08 -10.05
C HIS A 102 8.03 -0.16 -10.70
N ASP A 103 7.46 -0.61 -11.81
CA ASP A 103 6.42 0.15 -12.51
C ASP A 103 5.13 0.20 -11.67
N MET A 104 4.79 1.40 -11.19
CA MET A 104 3.58 1.68 -10.42
C MET A 104 2.42 2.15 -11.29
N SER A 105 2.63 2.41 -12.60
CA SER A 105 1.60 2.95 -13.49
C SER A 105 0.42 2.00 -13.70
N GLY A 106 0.68 0.69 -13.55
CA GLY A 106 -0.33 -0.36 -13.66
C GLY A 106 -1.04 -0.69 -12.34
N VAL A 107 -0.72 -0.03 -11.23
CA VAL A 107 -1.41 -0.26 -9.95
C VAL A 107 -2.78 0.39 -9.97
N GLU A 108 -3.81 -0.39 -9.69
CA GLU A 108 -5.20 0.06 -9.61
C GLU A 108 -5.53 0.56 -8.20
N SER A 109 -6.18 1.71 -8.11
CA SER A 109 -6.57 2.30 -6.83
C SER A 109 -8.08 2.43 -6.72
N HIS A 110 -8.64 1.98 -5.61
CA HIS A 110 -10.05 2.05 -5.26
C HIS A 110 -10.21 2.90 -4.00
N VAL A 111 -11.02 3.97 -4.05
CA VAL A 111 -11.15 4.92 -2.95
C VAL A 111 -12.60 5.14 -2.59
N GLY A 112 -12.98 4.90 -1.33
CA GLY A 112 -14.35 5.07 -0.86
C GLY A 112 -15.32 4.00 -1.41
N GLY A 113 -16.62 4.20 -1.23
CA GLY A 113 -17.64 3.25 -1.68
C GLY A 113 -17.35 1.80 -1.25
N PRO A 114 -17.39 0.82 -2.19
CA PRO A 114 -17.10 -0.58 -1.87
C PRO A 114 -15.75 -0.80 -1.19
N ALA A 115 -14.70 -0.04 -1.56
CA ALA A 115 -13.40 -0.12 -0.90
C ALA A 115 -13.47 0.33 0.56
N ALA A 116 -14.27 1.36 0.88
CA ALA A 116 -14.47 1.79 2.27
C ALA A 116 -15.25 0.76 3.09
N GLU A 117 -16.25 0.14 2.49
CA GLU A 117 -17.03 -0.93 3.13
C GLU A 117 -16.15 -2.15 3.43
N ALA A 118 -15.32 -2.56 2.48
CA ALA A 118 -14.35 -3.64 2.66
C ALA A 118 -13.32 -3.31 3.75
N CYS A 119 -12.73 -2.11 3.71
CA CYS A 119 -11.81 -1.65 4.76
C CYS A 119 -12.47 -1.71 6.15
N GLN A 120 -13.75 -1.33 6.25
CA GLN A 120 -14.48 -1.41 7.52
C GLN A 120 -14.70 -2.86 7.97
N ALA A 121 -15.08 -3.75 7.04
CA ALA A 121 -15.35 -5.16 7.32
C ALA A 121 -14.09 -5.88 7.84
N ILE A 122 -12.93 -5.62 7.23
CA ILE A 122 -11.66 -6.23 7.61
C ILE A 122 -10.90 -5.48 8.73
N GLY A 123 -11.44 -4.34 9.20
CA GLY A 123 -10.81 -3.55 10.26
C GLY A 123 -9.56 -2.76 9.83
N ALA A 124 -9.42 -2.46 8.54
CA ALA A 124 -8.30 -1.72 7.98
C ALA A 124 -8.66 -0.29 7.58
N SER A 125 -7.67 0.59 7.42
CA SER A 125 -7.82 1.91 6.79
C SER A 125 -7.52 1.88 5.30
N ALA A 126 -6.64 0.97 4.90
CA ALA A 126 -6.23 0.66 3.54
C ALA A 126 -5.75 -0.79 3.47
N TYR A 127 -5.64 -1.32 2.27
CA TYR A 127 -5.01 -2.63 2.03
C TYR A 127 -4.54 -2.75 0.58
N ALA A 128 -3.54 -3.62 0.37
CA ALA A 128 -3.07 -4.04 -0.93
C ALA A 128 -3.43 -5.51 -1.18
N MET A 129 -3.90 -5.82 -2.39
CA MET A 129 -4.22 -7.18 -2.84
C MET A 129 -3.83 -7.35 -4.31
N GLY A 130 -2.78 -8.15 -4.56
CA GLY A 130 -2.22 -8.32 -5.90
C GLY A 130 -1.67 -7.01 -6.47
N ASN A 131 -2.26 -6.51 -7.54
CA ASN A 131 -1.87 -5.26 -8.19
C ASN A 131 -2.86 -4.11 -7.95
N ALA A 132 -3.70 -4.24 -6.93
CA ALA A 132 -4.69 -3.26 -6.55
C ALA A 132 -4.50 -2.81 -5.10
N VAL A 133 -4.87 -1.56 -4.84
CA VAL A 133 -4.90 -0.98 -3.50
C VAL A 133 -6.27 -0.38 -3.23
N ALA A 134 -6.74 -0.52 -2.01
CA ALA A 134 -8.02 0.03 -1.58
C ALA A 134 -7.83 0.93 -0.37
N PHE A 135 -8.58 2.03 -0.35
CA PHE A 135 -8.54 3.04 0.70
C PHE A 135 -9.96 3.34 1.19
N ALA A 136 -10.15 3.37 2.50
CA ALA A 136 -11.44 3.74 3.09
C ALA A 136 -11.84 5.19 2.76
N ALA A 137 -10.86 6.07 2.61
CA ALA A 137 -11.03 7.48 2.25
C ALA A 137 -9.80 7.95 1.44
N SER A 138 -9.81 9.18 0.95
CA SER A 138 -8.64 9.77 0.27
C SER A 138 -7.38 9.59 1.11
N PRO A 139 -6.38 8.84 0.63
CA PRO A 139 -5.15 8.59 1.37
C PRO A 139 -4.22 9.80 1.35
N ASP A 140 -3.30 9.86 2.30
CA ASP A 140 -2.11 10.71 2.23
C ASP A 140 -0.95 10.00 1.48
N LEU A 141 0.15 10.70 1.27
CA LEU A 141 1.32 10.17 0.57
C LEU A 141 1.93 8.98 1.33
N HIS A 142 2.01 9.05 2.67
CA HIS A 142 2.56 7.97 3.50
C HIS A 142 1.74 6.69 3.35
N THR A 143 0.43 6.77 3.50
CA THR A 143 -0.47 5.63 3.34
C THR A 143 -0.37 5.04 1.93
N THR A 144 -0.31 5.89 0.89
CA THR A 144 -0.17 5.42 -0.48
C THR A 144 1.17 4.73 -0.73
N ALA A 145 2.28 5.26 -0.20
CA ALA A 145 3.60 4.66 -0.33
C ALA A 145 3.71 3.32 0.42
N HIS A 146 3.07 3.22 1.58
CA HIS A 146 2.95 1.98 2.35
C HIS A 146 2.25 0.88 1.54
N GLU A 147 1.06 1.16 1.01
CA GLU A 147 0.32 0.19 0.19
C GLU A 147 1.07 -0.15 -1.12
N ALA A 148 1.74 0.83 -1.74
CA ALA A 148 2.59 0.59 -2.90
C ALA A 148 3.76 -0.36 -2.58
N ALA A 149 4.36 -0.26 -1.40
CA ALA A 149 5.40 -1.19 -0.96
C ALA A 149 4.86 -2.62 -0.83
N HIS A 150 3.64 -2.80 -0.34
CA HIS A 150 2.99 -4.11 -0.31
C HIS A 150 2.72 -4.68 -1.70
N VAL A 151 2.35 -3.85 -2.68
CA VAL A 151 2.22 -4.29 -4.08
C VAL A 151 3.56 -4.83 -4.60
N VAL A 152 4.68 -4.14 -4.33
CA VAL A 152 6.02 -4.64 -4.71
C VAL A 152 6.34 -5.96 -4.01
N GLN A 153 6.14 -6.05 -2.70
CA GLN A 153 6.37 -7.27 -1.94
C GLN A 153 5.58 -8.46 -2.52
N GLN A 154 4.31 -8.26 -2.88
CA GLN A 154 3.48 -9.30 -3.49
C GLN A 154 3.96 -9.69 -4.90
N ARG A 155 4.40 -8.72 -5.72
CA ARG A 155 5.01 -8.99 -7.03
C ARG A 155 6.31 -9.80 -6.92
N GLU A 156 7.08 -9.60 -5.86
CA GLU A 156 8.31 -10.33 -5.56
C GLU A 156 8.06 -11.70 -4.92
N GLY A 157 6.80 -12.06 -4.71
CA GLY A 157 6.41 -13.37 -4.21
C GLY A 157 6.49 -13.50 -2.69
N VAL A 158 6.35 -12.40 -1.96
CA VAL A 158 6.12 -12.45 -0.52
C VAL A 158 4.80 -13.17 -0.25
N HIS A 159 4.85 -14.22 0.55
CA HIS A 159 3.69 -15.01 0.95
C HIS A 159 3.45 -14.86 2.44
N LEU A 160 2.32 -14.25 2.79
CA LEU A 160 1.88 -14.10 4.18
C LEU A 160 1.31 -15.41 4.71
N LYS A 161 1.61 -15.72 5.96
CA LYS A 161 1.04 -16.88 6.63
C LYS A 161 -0.47 -16.69 6.82
N GLY A 162 -1.27 -17.52 6.15
CA GLY A 162 -2.72 -17.37 6.17
C GLY A 162 -3.27 -16.34 5.19
N GLY A 163 -2.43 -15.71 4.36
CA GLY A 163 -2.85 -14.77 3.32
C GLY A 163 -3.13 -13.35 3.83
N VAL A 164 -2.94 -13.07 5.12
CA VAL A 164 -3.25 -11.79 5.76
C VAL A 164 -2.04 -11.29 6.55
N GLY A 165 -1.66 -10.00 6.37
CA GLY A 165 -0.61 -9.35 7.13
C GLY A 165 -1.05 -9.03 8.56
N GLU A 166 -0.16 -9.17 9.51
CA GLU A 166 -0.38 -8.80 10.90
C GLU A 166 0.43 -7.56 11.26
N ALA A 167 -0.16 -6.66 12.05
CA ALA A 167 0.54 -5.46 12.49
C ALA A 167 1.83 -5.82 13.24
N GLY A 168 2.95 -5.24 12.78
CA GLY A 168 4.28 -5.46 13.37
C GLY A 168 5.03 -6.66 12.79
N ASP A 169 4.50 -7.34 11.77
CA ASP A 169 5.29 -8.31 11.03
C ASP A 169 6.43 -7.61 10.22
N PRO A 170 7.47 -8.34 9.81
CA PRO A 170 8.62 -7.75 9.11
C PRO A 170 8.23 -7.01 7.81
N HIS A 171 7.16 -7.41 7.14
CA HIS A 171 6.69 -6.80 5.89
C HIS A 171 5.99 -5.47 6.16
N GLU A 172 5.22 -5.37 7.25
CA GLU A 172 4.61 -4.12 7.70
C GLU A 172 5.68 -3.11 8.14
N VAL A 173 6.67 -3.57 8.94
CA VAL A 173 7.79 -2.72 9.36
C VAL A 173 8.58 -2.21 8.17
N HIS A 174 8.78 -3.05 7.15
CA HIS A 174 9.45 -2.65 5.90
C HIS A 174 8.60 -1.64 5.11
N ALA A 175 7.29 -1.87 4.97
CA ALA A 175 6.41 -0.95 4.25
C ALA A 175 6.35 0.43 4.92
N ASP A 176 6.30 0.49 6.26
CA ASP A 176 6.41 1.74 7.01
C ASP A 176 7.75 2.45 6.75
N ALA A 177 8.87 1.73 6.78
CA ALA A 177 10.19 2.30 6.51
C ALA A 177 10.32 2.84 5.06
N VAL A 178 9.72 2.18 4.08
CA VAL A 178 9.64 2.66 2.69
C VAL A 178 8.81 3.95 2.64
N ALA A 179 7.63 3.97 3.27
CA ALA A 179 6.76 5.13 3.29
C ALA A 179 7.45 6.36 3.93
N ASP A 180 8.16 6.16 5.04
CA ASP A 180 8.93 7.21 5.70
C ASP A 180 10.00 7.81 4.80
N ARG A 181 10.72 6.99 4.02
CA ARG A 181 11.72 7.46 3.05
C ARG A 181 11.10 8.24 1.89
N VAL A 182 9.97 7.78 1.36
CA VAL A 182 9.22 8.50 0.33
C VAL A 182 8.81 9.89 0.82
N ILE A 183 8.34 10.01 2.08
CA ILE A 183 8.02 11.30 2.70
C ILE A 183 9.27 12.18 2.86
N ALA A 184 10.40 11.59 3.25
CA ALA A 184 11.66 12.31 3.40
C ALA A 184 12.27 12.74 2.05
N GLY A 185 11.72 12.31 0.91
CA GLY A 185 12.23 12.61 -0.43
C GLY A 185 13.53 11.89 -0.76
N GLN A 186 13.74 10.71 -0.16
CA GLN A 186 14.93 9.87 -0.31
C GLN A 186 14.62 8.65 -1.18
#